data_f8d3565ec30883fd3e87979ca19514ea
#
_entry.id   f8d3565ec30883fd3e87979ca19514ea
#
_cell.length_a   1.000
_cell.length_b   1.000
_cell.length_c   1.000
_cell.angle_alpha   90.00
_cell.angle_beta   90.00
_cell.angle_gamma   90.00
#
_symmetry.space_group_name_H-M   'P 1'
#
loop_
_entity.id
_entity.type
_entity.pdbx_description
1 polymer ?
#
loop_
_entity_poly.entity_id
_entity_poly.type
_entity_poly.pdbx_seq_one_letter_code
_entity_poly.pdbx_strand_id
1 'polypeptide(L)'
;MEGAVLFVKDLGRMTAFYRDVLGLMPIEETRLENWVEFRGDAGRFSLHAVPPPIAAGIQIESPPRPREQASAKLIFAVESVDITLQKIEQMGLPLLRRPWGGTEAVDPEGNVFAVSAAR
;
A
#
# COMPACT_ATOMS: atom_id res chain seq x y z
N MET A 1 19.37 1.66 -4.39
CA MET A 1 18.12 2.39 -4.09
C MET A 1 17.91 2.40 -2.59
N GLU A 2 17.60 3.54 -2.00
CA GLU A 2 17.38 3.64 -0.56
C GLU A 2 15.94 3.30 -0.16
N GLY A 3 14.99 3.63 -1.00
CA GLY A 3 13.61 3.38 -0.65
C GLY A 3 12.63 3.87 -1.71
N ALA A 4 11.35 3.82 -1.36
CA ALA A 4 10.27 4.26 -2.22
C ALA A 4 9.30 5.14 -1.42
N VAL A 5 8.72 6.12 -2.09
CA VAL A 5 7.70 7.00 -1.52
C VAL A 5 6.42 6.83 -2.33
N LEU A 6 5.34 6.57 -1.62
CA LEU A 6 4.01 6.52 -2.23
C LEU A 6 3.25 7.79 -1.83
N PHE A 7 2.78 8.53 -2.82
CA PHE A 7 1.96 9.70 -2.57
C PHE A 7 0.52 9.25 -2.31
N VAL A 8 -0.09 9.77 -1.25
CA VAL A 8 -1.41 9.33 -0.81
C VAL A 8 -2.34 10.51 -0.58
N LYS A 9 -3.63 10.26 -0.71
CA LYS A 9 -4.67 11.24 -0.40
C LYS A 9 -5.00 11.23 1.08
N ASP A 10 -5.23 10.05 1.66
CA ASP A 10 -5.63 9.87 3.05
C ASP A 10 -4.52 9.13 3.80
N LEU A 11 -3.66 9.90 4.46
CA LEU A 11 -2.49 9.35 5.15
C LEU A 11 -2.88 8.41 6.28
N GLY A 12 -3.90 8.76 7.07
CA GLY A 12 -4.32 7.95 8.20
C GLY A 12 -4.85 6.58 7.76
N ARG A 13 -5.72 6.57 6.76
CA ARG A 13 -6.29 5.33 6.22
C ARG A 13 -5.22 4.45 5.60
N MET A 14 -4.31 5.05 4.83
CA MET A 14 -3.23 4.31 4.17
C MET A 14 -2.22 3.78 5.18
N THR A 15 -1.89 4.56 6.21
CA THR A 15 -1.01 4.10 7.29
C THR A 15 -1.61 2.89 7.98
N ALA A 16 -2.90 2.93 8.31
CA ALA A 16 -3.59 1.82 8.96
C ALA A 16 -3.56 0.56 8.07
N PHE A 17 -3.77 0.70 6.77
CA PHE A 17 -3.73 -0.44 5.86
C PHE A 17 -2.34 -1.10 5.84
N TYR A 18 -1.29 -0.31 5.62
CA TYR A 18 0.06 -0.88 5.53
C TYR A 18 0.55 -1.43 6.86
N ARG A 19 0.14 -0.83 7.98
CA ARG A 19 0.46 -1.33 9.32
C ARG A 19 -0.32 -2.60 9.66
N ASP A 20 -1.65 -2.56 9.53
CA ASP A 20 -2.51 -3.61 10.08
C ASP A 20 -2.70 -4.80 9.14
N VAL A 21 -2.66 -4.56 7.83
CA VAL A 21 -2.85 -5.62 6.84
C VAL A 21 -1.52 -6.21 6.38
N LEU A 22 -0.54 -5.36 6.08
CA LEU A 22 0.77 -5.82 5.60
C LEU A 22 1.79 -6.00 6.72
N GLY A 23 1.48 -5.57 7.94
CA GLY A 23 2.35 -5.78 9.09
C GLY A 23 3.56 -4.87 9.14
N LEU A 24 3.54 -3.75 8.43
CA LEU A 24 4.66 -2.82 8.44
C LEU A 24 4.66 -2.00 9.73
N MET A 25 5.86 -1.67 10.22
CA MET A 25 6.03 -0.96 11.48
C MET A 25 6.34 0.50 11.22
N PRO A 26 5.41 1.44 11.56
CA PRO A 26 5.69 2.87 11.43
C PRO A 26 6.83 3.29 12.36
N ILE A 27 7.67 4.20 11.88
CA ILE A 27 8.75 4.79 12.65
C ILE A 27 8.23 6.11 13.22
N GLU A 28 7.91 6.12 14.51
CA GLU A 28 7.29 7.30 15.14
C GLU A 28 8.25 8.48 15.24
N GLU A 29 9.57 8.21 15.39
CA GLU A 29 10.58 9.25 15.55
C GLU A 29 10.69 10.17 14.33
N THR A 30 10.31 9.68 13.14
CA THR A 30 10.38 10.47 11.91
C THR A 30 9.02 10.91 11.40
N ARG A 31 7.95 10.60 12.14
CA ARG A 31 6.59 10.94 11.71
C ARG A 31 6.38 12.46 11.68
N LEU A 32 5.79 12.92 10.57
CA LEU A 32 5.35 14.30 10.42
C LEU A 32 3.85 14.31 10.12
N GLU A 33 3.24 15.49 10.10
CA GLU A 33 1.82 15.61 9.80
C GLU A 33 1.44 15.02 8.43
N ASN A 34 2.38 15.10 7.47
CA ASN A 34 2.17 14.64 6.09
C ASN A 34 3.09 13.49 5.69
N TRP A 35 3.73 12.81 6.64
CA TRP A 35 4.77 11.82 6.33
C TRP A 35 4.79 10.70 7.36
N VAL A 36 4.75 9.45 6.86
CA VAL A 36 4.95 8.26 7.68
C VAL A 36 5.96 7.35 6.98
N GLU A 37 7.01 7.00 7.71
CA GLU A 37 8.03 6.06 7.24
C GLU A 37 7.84 4.73 7.95
N PHE A 38 8.04 3.63 7.23
CA PHE A 38 7.94 2.28 7.78
C PHE A 38 9.31 1.59 7.78
N ARG A 39 9.55 0.78 8.81
CA ARG A 39 10.75 -0.06 8.88
C ARG A 39 10.68 -1.13 7.80
N GLY A 40 11.83 -1.41 7.18
CA GLY A 40 11.94 -2.47 6.20
C GLY A 40 13.36 -3.02 6.17
N ASP A 41 13.49 -4.29 5.82
CA ASP A 41 14.80 -4.96 5.74
C ASP A 41 15.53 -4.62 4.44
N ALA A 42 14.79 -4.30 3.39
CA ALA A 42 15.32 -4.09 2.05
C ALA A 42 15.29 -2.62 1.61
N GLY A 43 15.03 -1.69 2.52
CA GLY A 43 14.96 -0.27 2.21
C GLY A 43 13.81 0.40 2.94
N ARG A 44 13.68 1.71 2.76
CA ARG A 44 12.63 2.49 3.39
C ARG A 44 11.42 2.55 2.50
N PHE A 45 10.24 2.44 3.12
CA PHE A 45 8.98 2.69 2.45
C PHE A 45 8.27 3.80 3.22
N SER A 46 7.82 4.82 2.51
CA SER A 46 7.20 5.97 3.14
C SER A 46 5.91 6.37 2.43
N LEU A 47 4.97 6.87 3.19
CA LEU A 47 3.76 7.49 2.68
C LEU A 47 3.88 9.00 2.84
N HIS A 48 3.59 9.73 1.78
CA HIS A 48 3.63 11.18 1.78
C HIS A 48 2.26 11.71 1.34
N ALA A 49 1.57 12.37 2.26
CA ALA A 49 0.28 12.96 1.93
C ALA A 49 0.46 14.10 0.93
N VAL A 50 -0.31 14.08 -0.16
CA VAL A 50 -0.33 15.21 -1.09
C VAL A 50 -0.97 16.42 -0.41
N PRO A 51 -0.59 17.66 -0.81
CA PRO A 51 -1.19 18.85 -0.21
C PRO A 51 -2.73 18.85 -0.35
N PRO A 52 -3.46 19.42 0.63
CA PRO A 52 -4.93 19.40 0.60
C PRO A 52 -5.57 19.87 -0.70
N PRO A 53 -5.09 20.94 -1.38
CA PRO A 53 -5.69 21.33 -2.65
C PRO A 53 -5.57 20.27 -3.74
N ILE A 54 -4.46 19.50 -3.75
CA ILE A 54 -4.27 18.40 -4.70
C ILE A 54 -5.15 17.22 -4.30
N ALA A 55 -5.18 16.90 -3.01
CA ALA A 55 -6.01 15.80 -2.49
C ALA A 55 -7.50 16.01 -2.82
N ALA A 56 -7.98 17.23 -2.77
CA ALA A 56 -9.37 17.56 -3.08
C ALA A 56 -9.76 17.19 -4.51
N GLY A 57 -8.78 17.19 -5.43
CA GLY A 57 -9.02 16.80 -6.82
C GLY A 57 -8.90 15.31 -7.09
N ILE A 58 -8.45 14.53 -6.11
CA ILE A 58 -8.31 13.08 -6.26
C ILE A 58 -9.59 12.40 -5.75
N GLN A 59 -10.20 11.61 -6.61
CA GLN A 59 -11.39 10.85 -6.24
C GLN A 59 -11.07 9.37 -6.19
N ILE A 60 -11.41 8.74 -5.08
CA ILE A 60 -11.21 7.31 -4.86
C ILE A 60 -12.58 6.64 -4.85
N GLU A 61 -12.76 5.70 -5.76
CA GLU A 61 -13.99 4.92 -5.83
C GLU A 61 -14.06 3.91 -4.68
N SER A 62 -15.26 3.41 -4.39
CA SER A 62 -15.48 2.38 -3.37
C SER A 62 -16.22 1.19 -3.99
N PRO A 63 -15.58 0.02 -4.18
CA PRO A 63 -14.15 -0.23 -3.93
C PRO A 63 -13.24 0.57 -4.85
N PRO A 64 -11.97 0.77 -4.47
CA PRO A 64 -11.05 1.55 -5.27
C PRO A 64 -10.77 0.87 -6.62
N ARG A 65 -10.69 1.69 -7.66
CA ARG A 65 -10.37 1.19 -9.00
C ARG A 65 -8.87 0.95 -9.10
N PRO A 66 -8.44 -0.25 -9.54
CA PRO A 66 -7.01 -0.54 -9.67
C PRO A 66 -6.33 0.38 -10.68
N ARG A 67 -5.16 0.92 -10.29
CA ARG A 67 -4.33 1.75 -11.18
C ARG A 67 -3.43 0.85 -12.01
N GLU A 68 -3.98 0.29 -13.07
CA GLU A 68 -3.28 -0.68 -13.91
C GLU A 68 -2.15 -0.08 -14.75
N GLN A 69 -2.20 1.22 -15.00
CA GLN A 69 -1.20 1.90 -15.84
C GLN A 69 -0.13 2.61 -15.03
N ALA A 70 0.02 2.27 -13.76
CA ALA A 70 1.09 2.83 -12.96
C ALA A 70 2.46 2.36 -13.47
N SER A 71 3.45 3.24 -13.38
CA SER A 71 4.80 2.97 -13.86
C SER A 71 5.63 2.13 -12.89
N ALA A 72 5.13 1.86 -11.70
CA ALA A 72 5.84 1.07 -10.70
C ALA A 72 4.88 0.16 -9.96
N LYS A 73 5.40 -0.97 -9.48
CA LYS A 73 4.67 -1.90 -8.64
C LYS A 73 5.58 -2.29 -7.48
N LEU A 74 5.09 -2.10 -6.27
CA LEU A 74 5.85 -2.46 -5.07
C LEU A 74 5.54 -3.91 -4.69
N ILE A 75 6.51 -4.56 -4.06
CA ILE A 75 6.38 -5.93 -3.59
C ILE A 75 6.69 -5.93 -2.10
N PHE A 76 5.77 -6.44 -1.29
CA PHE A 76 5.94 -6.48 0.16
C PHE A 76 6.08 -7.93 0.62
N ALA A 77 7.06 -8.19 1.49
CA ALA A 77 7.21 -9.49 2.12
C ALA A 77 6.26 -9.57 3.33
N VAL A 78 5.52 -10.68 3.42
CA VAL A 78 4.56 -10.90 4.49
C VAL A 78 4.75 -12.31 5.06
N GLU A 79 4.31 -12.54 6.29
CA GLU A 79 4.43 -13.85 6.92
C GLU A 79 3.62 -14.91 6.18
N SER A 80 2.38 -14.59 5.81
CA SER A 80 1.50 -15.50 5.07
C SER A 80 0.83 -14.75 3.93
N VAL A 81 1.14 -15.16 2.71
CA VAL A 81 0.51 -14.58 1.51
C VAL A 81 -0.99 -14.85 1.53
N ASP A 82 -1.39 -16.08 1.83
CA ASP A 82 -2.81 -16.46 1.82
C ASP A 82 -3.63 -15.67 2.84
N ILE A 83 -3.13 -15.54 4.07
CA ILE A 83 -3.83 -14.80 5.12
C ILE A 83 -3.91 -13.32 4.76
N THR A 84 -2.83 -12.75 4.23
CA THR A 84 -2.81 -11.34 3.83
C THR A 84 -3.83 -11.07 2.72
N LEU A 85 -3.87 -11.92 1.69
CA LEU A 85 -4.84 -11.75 0.60
C LEU A 85 -6.27 -11.92 1.09
N GLN A 86 -6.53 -12.83 2.03
CA GLN A 86 -7.84 -12.98 2.64
C GLN A 86 -8.28 -11.72 3.38
N LYS A 87 -7.38 -11.11 4.15
CA LYS A 87 -7.68 -9.86 4.87
C LYS A 87 -8.06 -8.74 3.90
N ILE A 88 -7.31 -8.63 2.80
CA ILE A 88 -7.56 -7.62 1.78
C ILE A 88 -8.94 -7.83 1.15
N GLU A 89 -9.26 -9.07 0.79
CA GLU A 89 -10.56 -9.42 0.21
C GLU A 89 -11.70 -9.14 1.19
N GLN A 90 -11.52 -9.45 2.47
CA GLN A 90 -12.52 -9.20 3.50
C GLN A 90 -12.77 -7.70 3.73
N MET A 91 -11.83 -6.85 3.38
CA MET A 91 -12.00 -5.40 3.43
C MET A 91 -12.80 -4.88 2.22
N GLY A 92 -13.17 -5.74 1.29
CA GLY A 92 -13.84 -5.34 0.05
C GLY A 92 -12.91 -4.77 -1.00
N LEU A 93 -11.60 -4.94 -0.84
CA LEU A 93 -10.62 -4.48 -1.80
C LEU A 93 -10.43 -5.52 -2.91
N PRO A 94 -10.21 -5.08 -4.17
CA PRO A 94 -10.05 -6.01 -5.28
C PRO A 94 -8.78 -6.85 -5.19
N LEU A 95 -8.85 -8.09 -5.65
CA LEU A 95 -7.68 -8.90 -5.95
C LEU A 95 -7.62 -9.10 -7.46
N LEU A 96 -6.42 -9.07 -8.01
CA LEU A 96 -6.19 -9.23 -9.45
C LEU A 96 -5.48 -10.56 -9.71
N ARG A 97 -6.24 -11.54 -10.23
CA ARG A 97 -5.68 -12.84 -10.59
C ARG A 97 -5.15 -12.74 -12.00
N ARG A 98 -3.85 -12.94 -12.17
CA ARG A 98 -3.19 -12.69 -13.45
C ARG A 98 -3.15 -13.96 -14.32
N PRO A 99 -3.30 -13.81 -15.66
CA PRO A 99 -3.24 -14.97 -16.58
C PRO A 99 -1.93 -15.74 -16.52
N TRP A 100 -0.83 -15.04 -16.20
CA TRP A 100 0.48 -15.65 -16.10
C TRP A 100 0.75 -16.32 -14.75
N GLY A 101 -0.26 -16.37 -13.87
CA GLY A 101 -0.14 -16.89 -12.52
C GLY A 101 0.11 -15.78 -11.51
N GLY A 102 -0.18 -16.08 -10.25
CA GLY A 102 -0.06 -15.13 -9.17
C GLY A 102 -1.28 -14.23 -9.01
N THR A 103 -1.37 -13.64 -7.83
CA THR A 103 -2.45 -12.72 -7.47
C THR A 103 -1.83 -11.43 -6.95
N GLU A 104 -2.27 -10.31 -7.49
CA GLU A 104 -1.88 -8.99 -7.03
C GLU A 104 -3.03 -8.37 -6.24
N ALA A 105 -2.69 -7.44 -5.37
CA ALA A 105 -3.65 -6.80 -4.49
C ALA A 105 -3.74 -5.31 -4.76
N VAL A 106 -4.76 -4.69 -4.19
CA VAL A 106 -5.03 -3.26 -4.37
C VAL A 106 -5.18 -2.63 -3.00
N ASP A 107 -4.48 -1.53 -2.76
CA ASP A 107 -4.61 -0.80 -1.51
C ASP A 107 -5.86 0.12 -1.54
N PRO A 108 -6.21 0.78 -0.41
CA PRO A 108 -7.43 1.59 -0.36
C PRO A 108 -7.49 2.75 -1.35
N GLU A 109 -6.37 3.15 -1.94
CA GLU A 109 -6.36 4.22 -2.94
C GLU A 109 -6.16 3.70 -4.37
N GLY A 110 -6.21 2.38 -4.56
CA GLY A 110 -6.16 1.79 -5.88
C GLY A 110 -4.77 1.42 -6.37
N ASN A 111 -3.75 1.55 -5.55
CA ASN A 111 -2.40 1.17 -5.95
C ASN A 111 -2.28 -0.35 -6.00
N VAL A 112 -1.83 -0.86 -7.13
CA VAL A 112 -1.62 -2.30 -7.34
C VAL A 112 -0.24 -2.68 -6.79
N PHE A 113 -0.20 -3.74 -5.98
CA PHE A 113 1.05 -4.22 -5.40
C PHE A 113 1.03 -5.75 -5.33
N ALA A 114 2.20 -6.33 -5.10
CA ALA A 114 2.34 -7.76 -4.91
C ALA A 114 2.80 -8.06 -3.49
N VAL A 115 2.51 -9.27 -3.04
CA VAL A 115 3.03 -9.78 -1.76
C VAL A 115 3.82 -11.06 -2.03
N SER A 116 4.87 -11.26 -1.23
CA SER A 116 5.66 -12.48 -1.27
C SER A 116 5.88 -12.97 0.14
N ALA A 117 6.17 -14.27 0.29
CA ALA A 117 6.45 -14.83 1.60
C ALA A 117 7.77 -14.27 2.14
N ALA A 118 7.80 -13.90 3.42
CA ALA A 118 9.02 -13.51 4.10
C ALA A 118 10.00 -14.68 4.14
N ARG A 119 11.26 -14.40 3.95
CA ARG A 119 12.33 -15.42 3.92
C ARG A 119 12.92 -15.65 5.28
#